data_83370d1494d423c84f2120c49d01f152
#
_entry.id   83370d1494d423c84f2120c49d01f152
#
_cell.length_a   1.000
_cell.length_b   1.000
_cell.length_c   1.000
_cell.angle_alpha   90.00
_cell.angle_beta   90.00
_cell.angle_gamma   90.00
#
_symmetry.space_group_name_H-M   'P 1'
#
loop_
_entity.id
_entity.type
_entity.pdbx_description
1 polymer ?
#
loop_
_entity_poly.entity_id
_entity_poly.type
_entity_poly.pdbx_seq_one_letter_code
_entity_poly.pdbx_strand_id
1 'polypeptide(L)'
;YMIVIGQRHWQLAKLAGLIEIDAAILNNLSDRDAAELRLSESYHDGNLPCMALGAAFLGHRERFGTSQQELARKTGITPGTIHHYESLVRHLAPDLGLKVDSGLLTFKEARSLADIQGHERQRELAEPFLSGKLSSVYVEKVVNYAKHKPTMPVDDVLRDVLAGTKAAIKIKKPTPEAPRAGVDIAKLESAVLDVAGTIDAVQLQQVPEYRRLKLISSLRI
;
A
#
# COMPACT_ATOMS: atom_id res chain seq x y z
N TYR A 1 14.83 -27.90 -5.61
CA TYR A 1 13.68 -27.12 -5.14
C TYR A 1 13.85 -25.66 -5.53
N MET A 2 12.74 -24.98 -5.77
CA MET A 2 12.68 -23.54 -6.06
C MET A 2 11.94 -22.84 -4.93
N ILE A 3 12.49 -21.72 -4.42
CA ILE A 3 11.80 -20.90 -3.42
C ILE A 3 10.68 -20.13 -4.12
N VAL A 4 9.44 -20.35 -3.70
CA VAL A 4 8.27 -19.65 -4.24
C VAL A 4 7.98 -18.39 -3.43
N ILE A 5 7.97 -18.50 -2.11
CA ILE A 5 7.78 -17.42 -1.14
C ILE A 5 8.82 -17.56 -0.03
N GLY A 6 9.03 -16.50 0.78
CA GLY A 6 10.01 -16.52 1.87
C GLY A 6 11.46 -16.32 1.45
N GLN A 7 11.74 -15.83 0.24
CA GLN A 7 13.11 -15.62 -0.24
C GLN A 7 13.90 -14.68 0.67
N ARG A 8 13.26 -13.64 1.21
CA ARG A 8 13.88 -12.71 2.16
C ARG A 8 14.25 -13.40 3.48
N HIS A 9 13.37 -14.26 3.99
CA HIS A 9 13.63 -15.03 5.21
C HIS A 9 14.80 -15.99 5.00
N TRP A 10 14.85 -16.66 3.86
CA TRP A 10 15.99 -17.52 3.50
C TRP A 10 17.31 -16.75 3.43
N GLN A 11 17.31 -15.55 2.81
CA GLN A 11 18.51 -14.71 2.74
C GLN A 11 18.97 -14.26 4.13
N LEU A 12 18.03 -13.84 5.01
CA LEU A 12 18.34 -13.44 6.38
C LEU A 12 18.87 -14.61 7.20
N ALA A 13 18.29 -15.80 7.08
CA ALA A 13 18.77 -17.00 7.74
C ALA A 13 20.20 -17.32 7.32
N LYS A 14 20.51 -17.23 6.02
CA LYS A 14 21.85 -17.42 5.49
C LYS A 14 22.85 -16.39 6.04
N LEU A 15 22.45 -15.10 6.12
CA LEU A 15 23.28 -14.05 6.71
C LEU A 15 23.49 -14.25 8.21
N ALA A 16 22.51 -14.79 8.91
CA ALA A 16 22.59 -15.12 10.33
C ALA A 16 23.42 -16.41 10.61
N GLY A 17 23.93 -17.08 9.57
CA GLY A 17 24.71 -18.30 9.70
C GLY A 17 23.92 -19.54 10.09
N LEU A 18 22.58 -19.53 9.89
CA LEU A 18 21.76 -20.72 10.14
C LEU A 18 22.07 -21.80 9.10
N ILE A 19 22.29 -23.02 9.56
CA ILE A 19 22.62 -24.18 8.71
C ILE A 19 21.33 -24.75 8.10
N GLU A 20 20.23 -24.69 8.84
CA GLU A 20 18.91 -25.24 8.47
C GLU A 20 17.81 -24.25 8.78
N ILE A 21 16.75 -24.26 7.98
CA ILE A 21 15.50 -23.52 8.21
C ILE A 21 14.32 -24.44 7.88
N ASP A 22 13.22 -24.28 8.60
CA ASP A 22 12.00 -24.97 8.30
C ASP A 22 11.39 -24.46 6.99
N ALA A 23 10.97 -25.37 6.12
CA ALA A 23 10.33 -25.05 4.85
C ALA A 23 9.16 -25.98 4.55
N ALA A 24 8.07 -25.40 4.04
CA ALA A 24 6.95 -26.18 3.51
C ALA A 24 7.22 -26.53 2.03
N ILE A 25 7.15 -27.82 1.69
CA ILE A 25 7.33 -28.29 0.32
C ILE A 25 5.96 -28.40 -0.34
N LEU A 26 5.75 -27.66 -1.42
CA LEU A 26 4.55 -27.72 -2.24
C LEU A 26 4.85 -28.58 -3.48
N ASN A 27 4.17 -29.73 -3.62
CA ASN A 27 4.30 -30.59 -4.78
C ASN A 27 3.31 -30.18 -5.87
N ASN A 28 3.72 -30.30 -7.14
CA ASN A 28 2.86 -30.04 -8.31
C ASN A 28 2.28 -28.62 -8.40
N LEU A 29 3.02 -27.62 -7.91
CA LEU A 29 2.63 -26.22 -8.03
C LEU A 29 2.79 -25.76 -9.48
N SER A 30 1.72 -25.24 -10.08
CA SER A 30 1.80 -24.66 -11.43
C SER A 30 2.52 -23.30 -11.40
N ASP A 31 3.05 -22.86 -12.55
CA ASP A 31 3.64 -21.53 -12.70
C ASP A 31 2.66 -20.43 -12.32
N ARG A 32 1.38 -20.61 -12.62
CA ARG A 32 0.31 -19.69 -12.26
C ARG A 32 0.14 -19.60 -10.74
N ASP A 33 -0.01 -20.74 -10.06
CA ASP A 33 -0.18 -20.75 -8.60
C ASP A 33 1.06 -20.19 -7.89
N ALA A 34 2.25 -20.49 -8.41
CA ALA A 34 3.50 -19.90 -7.88
C ALA A 34 3.53 -18.37 -8.03
N ALA A 35 3.05 -17.85 -9.17
CA ALA A 35 2.96 -16.41 -9.40
C ALA A 35 1.90 -15.76 -8.50
N GLU A 36 0.74 -16.39 -8.29
CA GLU A 36 -0.33 -15.93 -7.40
C GLU A 36 0.14 -15.86 -5.94
N LEU A 37 0.89 -16.87 -5.47
CA LEU A 37 1.50 -16.87 -4.13
C LEU A 37 2.50 -15.72 -3.95
N ARG A 38 3.38 -15.48 -4.94
CA ARG A 38 4.35 -14.36 -4.90
C ARG A 38 3.66 -13.00 -4.87
N LEU A 39 2.58 -12.83 -5.64
CA LEU A 39 1.79 -11.59 -5.62
C LEU A 39 1.15 -11.35 -4.26
N SER A 40 0.59 -12.41 -3.67
CA SER A 40 0.02 -12.36 -2.32
C SER A 40 1.06 -11.96 -1.28
N GLU A 41 2.23 -12.62 -1.28
CA GLU A 41 3.35 -12.29 -0.39
C GLU A 41 3.79 -10.83 -0.58
N SER A 42 4.06 -10.42 -1.83
CA SER A 42 4.54 -9.07 -2.13
C SER A 42 3.59 -7.97 -1.67
N TYR A 43 2.28 -8.20 -1.78
CA TYR A 43 1.26 -7.27 -1.32
C TYR A 43 1.20 -7.20 0.21
N HIS A 44 1.16 -8.37 0.88
CA HIS A 44 0.99 -8.43 2.34
C HIS A 44 2.24 -8.00 3.12
N ASP A 45 3.41 -8.29 2.58
CA ASP A 45 4.69 -7.88 3.17
C ASP A 45 5.08 -6.43 2.85
N GLY A 46 4.40 -5.79 1.90
CA GLY A 46 4.71 -4.42 1.48
C GLY A 46 6.11 -4.29 0.85
N ASN A 47 6.63 -5.35 0.26
CA ASN A 47 8.01 -5.41 -0.24
C ASN A 47 8.22 -4.74 -1.59
N LEU A 48 7.14 -4.48 -2.33
CA LEU A 48 7.21 -3.83 -3.64
C LEU A 48 6.67 -2.41 -3.59
N PRO A 49 7.32 -1.47 -4.33
CA PRO A 49 6.75 -0.16 -4.60
C PRO A 49 5.38 -0.27 -5.28
N CYS A 50 4.52 0.74 -5.08
CA CYS A 50 3.15 0.71 -5.59
C CYS A 50 3.06 0.50 -7.11
N MET A 51 3.93 1.16 -7.88
CA MET A 51 3.94 1.03 -9.34
C MET A 51 4.40 -0.36 -9.78
N ALA A 52 5.41 -0.92 -9.11
CA ALA A 52 5.90 -2.27 -9.38
C ALA A 52 4.84 -3.34 -9.08
N LEU A 53 4.10 -3.18 -7.97
CA LEU A 53 3.01 -4.09 -7.60
C LEU A 53 1.85 -4.01 -8.61
N GLY A 54 1.47 -2.81 -9.04
CA GLY A 54 0.47 -2.61 -10.10
C GLY A 54 0.86 -3.27 -11.43
N ALA A 55 2.13 -3.10 -11.83
CA ALA A 55 2.66 -3.76 -13.02
C ALA A 55 2.68 -5.29 -12.88
N ALA A 56 2.96 -5.82 -11.69
CA ALA A 56 2.93 -7.26 -11.43
C ALA A 56 1.50 -7.84 -11.52
N PHE A 57 0.48 -7.12 -11.03
CA PHE A 57 -0.93 -7.52 -11.20
C PHE A 57 -1.33 -7.55 -12.69
N LEU A 58 -1.01 -6.50 -13.42
CA LEU A 58 -1.27 -6.42 -14.87
C LEU A 58 -0.58 -7.54 -15.62
N GLY A 59 0.72 -7.71 -15.43
CA GLY A 59 1.51 -8.73 -16.12
C GLY A 59 1.02 -10.16 -15.81
N HIS A 60 0.60 -10.43 -14.57
CA HIS A 60 -0.01 -11.71 -14.21
C HIS A 60 -1.30 -11.95 -15.01
N ARG A 61 -2.19 -10.96 -15.03
CA ARG A 61 -3.48 -11.09 -15.70
C ARG A 61 -3.33 -11.23 -17.21
N GLU A 62 -2.40 -10.52 -17.81
CA GLU A 62 -2.08 -10.63 -19.23
C GLU A 62 -1.47 -12.00 -19.58
N ARG A 63 -0.54 -12.48 -18.75
CA ARG A 63 0.14 -13.77 -18.97
C ARG A 63 -0.80 -14.97 -18.83
N PHE A 64 -1.70 -14.95 -17.86
CA PHE A 64 -2.54 -16.10 -17.53
C PHE A 64 -4.02 -15.93 -17.90
N GLY A 65 -4.40 -14.83 -18.52
CA GLY A 65 -5.78 -14.56 -18.97
C GLY A 65 -6.78 -14.46 -17.79
N THR A 66 -6.34 -14.04 -16.59
CA THR A 66 -7.16 -14.03 -15.39
C THR A 66 -7.93 -12.72 -15.22
N SER A 67 -9.16 -12.82 -14.68
CA SER A 67 -9.92 -11.66 -14.25
C SER A 67 -9.42 -11.11 -12.90
N GLN A 68 -9.73 -9.85 -12.58
CA GLN A 68 -9.44 -9.28 -11.26
C GLN A 68 -10.10 -10.07 -10.13
N GLN A 69 -11.32 -10.60 -10.38
CA GLN A 69 -12.05 -11.40 -9.39
C GLN A 69 -11.39 -12.75 -9.12
N GLU A 70 -10.88 -13.43 -10.18
CA GLU A 70 -10.14 -14.68 -10.00
C GLU A 70 -8.84 -14.47 -9.24
N LEU A 71 -8.06 -13.45 -9.63
CA LEU A 71 -6.82 -13.12 -8.94
C LEU A 71 -7.09 -12.76 -7.47
N ALA A 72 -8.16 -12.00 -7.20
CA ALA A 72 -8.57 -11.65 -5.84
C ALA A 72 -8.86 -12.89 -4.98
N ARG A 73 -9.60 -13.87 -5.51
CA ARG A 73 -9.89 -15.10 -4.77
C ARG A 73 -8.64 -15.91 -4.44
N LYS A 74 -7.66 -15.90 -5.33
CA LYS A 74 -6.41 -16.66 -5.19
C LYS A 74 -5.41 -15.99 -4.25
N THR A 75 -5.33 -14.66 -4.29
CA THR A 75 -4.33 -13.89 -3.52
C THR A 75 -4.86 -13.39 -2.17
N GLY A 76 -6.17 -13.42 -1.94
CA GLY A 76 -6.79 -12.80 -0.77
C GLY A 76 -6.87 -11.27 -0.84
N ILE A 77 -6.49 -10.67 -1.97
CA ILE A 77 -6.53 -9.22 -2.21
C ILE A 77 -7.88 -8.86 -2.82
N THR A 78 -8.51 -7.75 -2.38
CA THR A 78 -9.82 -7.40 -2.94
C THR A 78 -9.72 -6.98 -4.41
N PRO A 79 -10.75 -7.25 -5.24
CA PRO A 79 -10.75 -6.84 -6.66
C PRO A 79 -10.58 -5.32 -6.83
N GLY A 80 -11.19 -4.54 -5.93
CA GLY A 80 -11.04 -3.08 -5.93
C GLY A 80 -9.61 -2.62 -5.65
N THR A 81 -8.89 -3.30 -4.77
CA THR A 81 -7.48 -3.03 -4.52
C THR A 81 -6.65 -3.32 -5.76
N ILE A 82 -6.82 -4.49 -6.37
CA ILE A 82 -6.12 -4.85 -7.62
C ILE A 82 -6.40 -3.81 -8.70
N HIS A 83 -7.68 -3.44 -8.90
CA HIS A 83 -8.09 -2.42 -9.85
C HIS A 83 -7.36 -1.08 -9.62
N HIS A 84 -7.27 -0.62 -8.37
CA HIS A 84 -6.60 0.65 -8.07
C HIS A 84 -5.11 0.62 -8.39
N TYR A 85 -4.40 -0.45 -8.06
CA TYR A 85 -2.99 -0.61 -8.42
C TYR A 85 -2.77 -0.66 -9.93
N GLU A 86 -3.60 -1.41 -10.67
CA GLU A 86 -3.56 -1.44 -12.13
C GLU A 86 -3.88 -0.08 -12.75
N SER A 87 -4.85 0.66 -12.19
CA SER A 87 -5.21 2.00 -12.64
C SER A 87 -4.06 2.99 -12.52
N LEU A 88 -3.27 2.92 -11.45
CA LEU A 88 -2.07 3.76 -11.31
C LEU A 88 -1.11 3.54 -12.48
N VAL A 89 -0.82 2.28 -12.82
CA VAL A 89 0.12 1.96 -13.92
C VAL A 89 -0.40 2.40 -15.28
N ARG A 90 -1.72 2.30 -15.50
CA ARG A 90 -2.34 2.62 -16.79
C ARG A 90 -2.59 4.09 -17.03
N HIS A 91 -2.92 4.84 -15.98
CA HIS A 91 -3.51 6.17 -16.11
C HIS A 91 -2.74 7.29 -15.41
N LEU A 92 -1.91 6.98 -14.41
CA LEU A 92 -1.15 8.00 -13.70
C LEU A 92 0.05 8.44 -14.54
N ALA A 93 0.36 9.73 -14.53
CA ALA A 93 1.57 10.26 -15.16
C ALA A 93 2.81 9.56 -14.56
N PRO A 94 3.77 9.10 -15.41
CA PRO A 94 4.91 8.30 -14.96
C PRO A 94 5.77 8.98 -13.90
N ASP A 95 5.96 10.29 -13.98
CA ASP A 95 6.69 11.09 -13.00
C ASP A 95 5.98 11.18 -11.66
N LEU A 96 4.63 11.19 -11.63
CA LEU A 96 3.85 11.08 -10.41
C LEU A 96 3.94 9.67 -9.81
N GLY A 97 4.05 8.64 -10.64
CA GLY A 97 4.31 7.27 -10.18
C GLY A 97 5.60 7.17 -9.36
N LEU A 98 6.68 7.81 -9.81
CA LEU A 98 7.94 7.89 -9.05
C LEU A 98 7.77 8.60 -7.69
N LYS A 99 6.90 9.63 -7.65
CA LYS A 99 6.59 10.34 -6.40
C LYS A 99 5.77 9.49 -5.43
N VAL A 100 4.93 8.59 -5.93
CA VAL A 100 4.23 7.59 -5.09
C VAL A 100 5.22 6.60 -4.50
N ASP A 101 6.11 6.05 -5.31
CA ASP A 101 7.10 5.06 -4.87
C ASP A 101 8.12 5.65 -3.88
N SER A 102 8.42 6.96 -3.99
CA SER A 102 9.27 7.69 -3.02
C SER A 102 8.51 8.19 -1.77
N GLY A 103 7.19 7.99 -1.69
CA GLY A 103 6.37 8.42 -0.56
C GLY A 103 6.03 9.92 -0.52
N LEU A 104 6.37 10.68 -1.58
CA LEU A 104 6.01 12.10 -1.70
C LEU A 104 4.52 12.29 -2.02
N LEU A 105 3.91 11.34 -2.72
CA LEU A 105 2.47 11.23 -2.90
C LEU A 105 1.96 9.99 -2.19
N THR A 106 0.85 10.12 -1.50
CA THR A 106 0.17 8.98 -0.89
C THR A 106 -0.57 8.16 -1.95
N PHE A 107 -0.77 6.88 -1.70
CA PHE A 107 -1.59 6.01 -2.57
C PHE A 107 -3.00 6.58 -2.82
N LYS A 108 -3.60 7.20 -1.80
CA LYS A 108 -4.92 7.83 -1.90
C LYS A 108 -4.93 8.99 -2.89
N GLU A 109 -3.92 9.86 -2.83
CA GLU A 109 -3.77 10.99 -3.76
C GLU A 109 -3.56 10.50 -5.18
N ALA A 110 -2.61 9.58 -5.37
CA ALA A 110 -2.29 9.02 -6.67
C ALA A 110 -3.50 8.33 -7.32
N ARG A 111 -4.23 7.52 -6.56
CA ARG A 111 -5.46 6.85 -7.03
C ARG A 111 -6.50 7.85 -7.53
N SER A 112 -6.71 8.93 -6.77
CA SER A 112 -7.67 9.96 -7.16
C SER A 112 -7.21 10.72 -8.39
N LEU A 113 -5.90 11.07 -8.47
CA LEU A 113 -5.31 11.77 -9.61
C LEU A 113 -5.32 10.92 -10.89
N ALA A 114 -5.14 9.59 -10.79
CA ALA A 114 -5.22 8.68 -11.93
C ALA A 114 -6.59 8.69 -12.64
N ASP A 115 -7.62 9.16 -11.96
CA ASP A 115 -8.95 9.33 -12.54
C ASP A 115 -9.09 10.59 -13.41
N ILE A 116 -8.12 11.49 -13.42
CA ILE A 116 -8.10 12.71 -14.23
C ILE A 116 -7.52 12.40 -15.61
N GLN A 117 -8.19 12.84 -16.65
CA GLN A 117 -7.69 12.73 -18.01
C GLN A 117 -6.59 13.74 -18.29
N GLY A 118 -5.50 13.27 -18.93
CA GLY A 118 -4.36 14.09 -19.31
C GLY A 118 -3.32 14.25 -18.21
N HIS A 119 -2.10 13.80 -18.49
CA HIS A 119 -0.98 13.79 -17.56
C HIS A 119 -0.59 15.20 -17.09
N GLU A 120 -0.72 16.21 -17.95
CA GLU A 120 -0.45 17.60 -17.57
C GLU A 120 -1.40 18.06 -16.47
N ARG A 121 -2.69 17.78 -16.64
CA ARG A 121 -3.70 18.13 -15.65
C ARG A 121 -3.51 17.38 -14.34
N GLN A 122 -3.05 16.14 -14.39
CA GLN A 122 -2.70 15.39 -13.19
C GLN A 122 -1.56 16.06 -12.42
N ARG A 123 -0.51 16.55 -13.12
CA ARG A 123 0.62 17.25 -12.50
C ARG A 123 0.19 18.54 -11.82
N GLU A 124 -0.60 19.36 -12.54
CA GLU A 124 -1.13 20.61 -11.98
C GLU A 124 -1.90 20.36 -10.68
N LEU A 125 -2.80 19.35 -10.69
CA LEU A 125 -3.63 19.01 -9.52
C LEU A 125 -2.84 18.30 -8.40
N ALA A 126 -1.70 17.68 -8.71
CA ALA A 126 -0.81 17.08 -7.73
C ALA A 126 0.00 18.10 -6.93
N GLU A 127 0.33 19.23 -7.53
CA GLU A 127 1.23 20.25 -6.96
C GLU A 127 0.82 20.75 -5.56
N PRO A 128 -0.47 21.06 -5.28
CA PRO A 128 -0.89 21.47 -3.94
C PRO A 128 -0.66 20.42 -2.85
N PHE A 129 -0.71 19.13 -3.21
CA PHE A 129 -0.45 18.01 -2.29
C PHE A 129 1.06 17.81 -2.11
N LEU A 130 1.83 17.85 -3.18
CA LEU A 130 3.29 17.72 -3.17
C LEU A 130 3.97 18.85 -2.38
N SER A 131 3.47 20.06 -2.53
CA SER A 131 3.97 21.23 -1.77
C SER A 131 3.47 21.30 -0.33
N GLY A 132 2.60 20.35 0.09
CA GLY A 132 2.00 20.35 1.42
C GLY A 132 1.00 21.49 1.68
N LYS A 133 0.61 22.23 0.65
CA LYS A 133 -0.40 23.31 0.75
C LYS A 133 -1.78 22.76 1.06
N LEU A 134 -2.07 21.53 0.63
CA LEU A 134 -3.36 20.88 0.80
C LEU A 134 -3.19 19.50 1.41
N SER A 135 -4.08 19.16 2.36
CA SER A 135 -4.09 17.83 2.97
C SER A 135 -4.74 16.78 2.05
N SER A 136 -4.26 15.55 2.08
CA SER A 136 -4.81 14.36 1.38
C SER A 136 -6.32 14.14 1.59
N VAL A 137 -6.87 14.70 2.67
CA VAL A 137 -8.33 14.62 2.97
C VAL A 137 -9.16 15.30 1.86
N TYR A 138 -8.60 16.30 1.20
CA TYR A 138 -9.30 17.06 0.16
C TYR A 138 -9.14 16.49 -1.24
N VAL A 139 -8.26 15.51 -1.47
CA VAL A 139 -7.93 15.04 -2.81
C VAL A 139 -9.16 14.58 -3.60
N GLU A 140 -10.05 13.79 -2.99
CA GLU A 140 -11.26 13.30 -3.66
C GLU A 140 -12.22 14.44 -4.05
N LYS A 141 -12.34 15.47 -3.19
CA LYS A 141 -13.18 16.64 -3.47
C LYS A 141 -12.61 17.47 -4.62
N VAL A 142 -11.29 17.72 -4.58
CA VAL A 142 -10.56 18.47 -5.62
C VAL A 142 -10.66 17.75 -6.96
N VAL A 143 -10.37 16.46 -6.99
CA VAL A 143 -10.44 15.64 -8.20
C VAL A 143 -11.86 15.58 -8.75
N ASN A 144 -12.86 15.32 -7.91
CA ASN A 144 -14.25 15.29 -8.35
C ASN A 144 -14.71 16.64 -8.91
N TYR A 145 -14.32 17.75 -8.27
CA TYR A 145 -14.63 19.08 -8.76
C TYR A 145 -13.94 19.36 -10.11
N ALA A 146 -12.66 19.02 -10.22
CA ALA A 146 -11.89 19.18 -11.46
C ALA A 146 -12.41 18.33 -12.63
N LYS A 147 -12.95 17.13 -12.37
CA LYS A 147 -13.62 16.28 -13.39
C LYS A 147 -14.82 16.99 -14.02
N HIS A 148 -15.61 17.73 -13.22
CA HIS A 148 -16.78 18.47 -13.73
C HIS A 148 -16.40 19.77 -14.42
N LYS A 149 -15.20 20.31 -14.15
CA LYS A 149 -14.71 21.57 -14.72
C LYS A 149 -13.27 21.41 -15.23
N PRO A 150 -13.05 20.66 -16.31
CA PRO A 150 -11.71 20.25 -16.75
C PRO A 150 -10.82 21.43 -17.19
N THR A 151 -11.39 22.54 -17.64
CA THR A 151 -10.66 23.73 -18.13
C THR A 151 -10.42 24.78 -17.05
N MET A 152 -10.98 24.59 -15.84
CA MET A 152 -10.85 25.57 -14.76
C MET A 152 -9.42 25.57 -14.19
N PRO A 153 -8.79 26.75 -13.98
CA PRO A 153 -7.48 26.85 -13.32
C PRO A 153 -7.47 26.16 -11.96
N VAL A 154 -6.35 25.54 -11.57
CA VAL A 154 -6.26 24.78 -10.30
C VAL A 154 -6.53 25.66 -9.10
N ASP A 155 -6.04 26.91 -9.10
CA ASP A 155 -6.24 27.85 -8.00
C ASP A 155 -7.73 28.16 -7.78
N ASP A 156 -8.51 28.25 -8.85
CA ASP A 156 -9.96 28.45 -8.77
C ASP A 156 -10.67 27.18 -8.26
N VAL A 157 -10.26 25.99 -8.73
CA VAL A 157 -10.76 24.71 -8.21
C VAL A 157 -10.51 24.61 -6.70
N LEU A 158 -9.32 24.95 -6.25
CA LEU A 158 -8.96 24.92 -4.83
C LEU A 158 -9.78 25.92 -4.02
N ARG A 159 -9.92 27.15 -4.53
CA ARG A 159 -10.73 28.22 -3.87
C ARG A 159 -12.17 27.77 -3.68
N ASP A 160 -12.80 27.23 -4.73
CA ASP A 160 -14.19 26.83 -4.70
C ASP A 160 -14.42 25.61 -3.77
N VAL A 161 -13.52 24.61 -3.82
CA VAL A 161 -13.58 23.44 -2.94
C VAL A 161 -13.41 23.83 -1.48
N LEU A 162 -12.52 24.78 -1.19
CA LEU A 162 -12.23 25.24 0.16
C LEU A 162 -13.35 26.16 0.68
N ALA A 163 -13.92 27.05 -0.15
CA ALA A 163 -15.05 27.89 0.20
C ALA A 163 -16.32 27.07 0.49
N GLY A 164 -16.55 25.99 -0.26
CA GLY A 164 -17.66 25.06 -0.03
C GLY A 164 -17.50 24.17 1.20
N THR A 165 -16.32 24.12 1.80
CA THR A 165 -16.06 23.35 3.01
C THR A 165 -16.08 24.32 4.21
N LYS A 166 -17.15 24.27 5.03
CA LYS A 166 -17.29 25.06 6.28
C LYS A 166 -16.27 24.73 7.39
N ALA A 167 -15.19 24.05 7.08
CA ALA A 167 -14.11 23.75 8.00
C ALA A 167 -13.02 24.80 7.81
N ALA A 168 -12.88 25.71 8.78
CA ALA A 168 -11.73 26.61 8.88
C ALA A 168 -10.44 25.78 8.69
N ILE A 169 -9.73 26.05 7.59
CA ILE A 169 -8.41 25.49 7.34
C ILE A 169 -7.50 26.05 8.42
N LYS A 170 -7.19 25.23 9.43
CA LYS A 170 -5.94 25.43 10.16
C LYS A 170 -4.86 25.03 9.17
N ILE A 171 -4.30 26.00 8.48
CA ILE A 171 -3.01 25.86 7.81
C ILE A 171 -2.05 25.41 8.90
N LYS A 172 -1.76 24.12 8.96
CA LYS A 172 -0.64 23.63 9.75
C LYS A 172 0.58 24.26 9.09
N LYS A 173 1.11 25.35 9.70
CA LYS A 173 2.47 25.77 9.42
C LYS A 173 3.33 24.51 9.46
N PRO A 174 4.30 24.32 8.54
CA PRO A 174 5.24 23.24 8.65
C PRO A 174 5.82 23.33 10.06
N THR A 175 5.45 22.40 10.90
CA THR A 175 6.07 22.23 12.21
C THR A 175 7.51 21.84 11.88
N PRO A 176 8.53 22.61 12.32
CA PRO A 176 9.90 22.13 12.24
C PRO A 176 9.85 20.72 12.84
N GLU A 177 10.45 19.74 12.17
CA GLU A 177 10.55 18.37 12.66
C GLU A 177 10.93 18.44 14.14
N ALA A 178 9.92 18.22 15.01
CA ALA A 178 10.22 17.93 16.39
C ALA A 178 11.06 16.65 16.32
N PRO A 179 12.23 16.62 16.98
CA PRO A 179 13.01 15.41 17.07
C PRO A 179 12.04 14.31 17.49
N ARG A 180 11.99 13.21 16.72
CA ARG A 180 11.15 12.06 17.02
C ARG A 180 11.35 11.77 18.49
N ALA A 181 10.31 12.06 19.30
CA ALA A 181 10.33 11.77 20.72
C ALA A 181 10.73 10.30 20.82
N GLY A 182 11.82 10.02 21.49
CA GLY A 182 12.34 8.68 21.61
C GLY A 182 11.18 7.80 22.04
N VAL A 183 11.01 6.69 21.31
CA VAL A 183 10.02 5.69 21.67
C VAL A 183 10.33 5.34 23.12
N ASP A 184 9.35 5.56 24.01
CA ASP A 184 9.48 5.21 25.42
C ASP A 184 9.49 3.68 25.50
N ILE A 185 10.70 3.12 25.47
CA ILE A 185 10.96 1.68 25.42
C ILE A 185 10.27 0.99 26.60
N ALA A 186 10.22 1.63 27.76
CA ALA A 186 9.56 1.07 28.96
C ALA A 186 8.04 0.95 28.77
N LYS A 187 7.40 1.92 28.07
CA LYS A 187 5.98 1.82 27.70
C LYS A 187 5.72 0.75 26.66
N LEU A 188 6.65 0.56 25.73
CA LEU A 188 6.55 -0.45 24.68
C LEU A 188 6.75 -1.86 25.27
N GLU A 189 7.71 -2.02 26.17
CA GLU A 189 7.94 -3.26 26.90
C GLU A 189 6.73 -3.64 27.76
N SER A 190 6.16 -2.68 28.52
CA SER A 190 4.94 -2.91 29.30
C SER A 190 3.77 -3.34 28.42
N ALA A 191 3.54 -2.69 27.29
CA ALA A 191 2.47 -3.04 26.36
C ALA A 191 2.67 -4.43 25.73
N VAL A 192 3.91 -4.80 25.40
CA VAL A 192 4.25 -6.14 24.88
C VAL A 192 4.05 -7.21 25.96
N LEU A 193 4.45 -6.96 27.20
CA LEU A 193 4.25 -7.89 28.32
C LEU A 193 2.76 -8.06 28.68
N ASP A 194 1.97 -6.99 28.63
CA ASP A 194 0.51 -7.05 28.85
C ASP A 194 -0.18 -7.88 27.74
N VAL A 195 0.22 -7.71 26.49
CA VAL A 195 -0.28 -8.52 25.36
C VAL A 195 0.17 -9.98 25.51
N ALA A 196 1.42 -10.22 25.85
CA ALA A 196 1.94 -11.58 26.05
C ALA A 196 1.27 -12.30 27.22
N GLY A 197 0.92 -11.57 28.32
CA GLY A 197 0.21 -12.12 29.48
C GLY A 197 -1.27 -12.42 29.23
N THR A 198 -1.89 -11.80 28.22
CA THR A 198 -3.30 -12.05 27.86
C THR A 198 -3.50 -13.11 26.79
N ILE A 199 -2.42 -13.58 26.15
CA ILE A 199 -2.50 -14.63 25.11
C ILE A 199 -2.45 -16.00 25.76
N ASP A 200 -3.61 -16.64 25.96
CA ASP A 200 -3.68 -18.04 26.36
C ASP A 200 -3.48 -18.95 25.12
N ALA A 201 -2.54 -19.88 25.22
CA ALA A 201 -2.19 -20.83 24.14
C ALA A 201 -3.41 -21.67 23.69
N VAL A 202 -4.38 -21.91 24.56
CA VAL A 202 -5.62 -22.66 24.27
C VAL A 202 -6.56 -21.80 23.40
N GLN A 203 -6.63 -20.50 23.64
CA GLN A 203 -7.47 -19.59 22.84
C GLN A 203 -6.88 -19.35 21.45
N LEU A 204 -5.56 -19.38 21.31
CA LEU A 204 -4.88 -19.28 20.01
C LEU A 204 -5.23 -20.43 19.05
N GLN A 205 -5.52 -21.62 19.56
CA GLN A 205 -5.94 -22.76 18.71
C GLN A 205 -7.33 -22.56 18.10
N GLN A 206 -8.18 -21.73 18.70
CA GLN A 206 -9.54 -21.42 18.19
C GLN A 206 -9.53 -20.30 17.14
N VAL A 207 -8.41 -19.57 17.00
CA VAL A 207 -8.27 -18.51 16.01
C VAL A 207 -7.96 -19.10 14.64
N PRO A 208 -8.67 -18.71 13.56
CA PRO A 208 -8.37 -19.16 12.20
C PRO A 208 -6.90 -18.95 11.84
N GLU A 209 -6.32 -19.92 11.12
CA GLU A 209 -4.88 -19.97 10.84
C GLU A 209 -4.33 -18.69 10.21
N TYR A 210 -5.06 -18.07 9.28
CA TYR A 210 -4.66 -16.81 8.66
C TYR A 210 -4.55 -15.64 9.67
N ARG A 211 -5.37 -15.62 10.72
CA ARG A 211 -5.28 -14.62 11.79
C ARG A 211 -4.11 -14.88 12.73
N ARG A 212 -3.80 -16.16 12.99
CA ARG A 212 -2.62 -16.55 13.77
C ARG A 212 -1.33 -16.12 13.08
N LEU A 213 -1.23 -16.37 11.76
CA LEU A 213 -0.09 -15.96 10.94
C LEU A 213 0.07 -14.42 10.91
N LYS A 214 -1.05 -13.68 10.84
CA LYS A 214 -1.03 -12.21 10.91
C LYS A 214 -0.56 -11.69 12.27
N LEU A 215 -0.99 -12.31 13.37
CA LEU A 215 -0.52 -11.99 14.72
C LEU A 215 0.98 -12.27 14.88
N ILE A 216 1.45 -13.42 14.41
CA ILE A 216 2.87 -13.79 14.44
C ILE A 216 3.71 -12.82 13.60
N SER A 217 3.23 -12.41 12.42
CA SER A 217 3.95 -11.44 11.57
C SER A 217 3.99 -10.04 12.16
N SER A 218 2.96 -9.63 12.92
CA SER A 218 2.92 -8.32 13.58
C SER A 218 3.75 -8.25 14.86
N LEU A 219 4.06 -9.39 15.49
CA LEU A 219 4.92 -9.48 16.68
C LEU A 219 6.41 -9.69 16.34
N ARG A 220 6.74 -9.97 15.08
CA ARG A 220 8.13 -10.06 14.60
C ARG A 220 8.55 -8.69 14.06
N ILE A 221 9.15 -7.89 14.93
CA ILE A 221 9.97 -6.74 14.57
C ILE A 221 11.35 -7.23 14.16
#